data_26e63dd2cd6231a094a604da834758d7
#
_entry.id   26e63dd2cd6231a094a604da834758d7
#
_cell.length_a   1.000
_cell.length_b   1.000
_cell.length_c   1.000
_cell.angle_alpha   90.00
_cell.angle_beta   90.00
_cell.angle_gamma   90.00
#
_symmetry.space_group_name_H-M   'P 1'
#
loop_
_entity.id
_entity.type
_entity.pdbx_description
1 polymer ?
#
loop_
_entity_poly.entity_id
_entity_poly.type
_entity_poly.pdbx_seq_one_letter_code
_entity_poly.pdbx_strand_id
1 'polypeptide(L)'
;AYWLSTWHYSLVLMPVAFLALLEVILNLRYGKVLAHPKPLAEDEESEDEPAETGDKPIGWVENLRQSVSRVALLVSVIPTVTPTSDQPLADLTKSSFTNNRLTASETNRIQAVEAVPQDVSVAADLSTLTQLIPGRTVYWIGHAGEPAPDYVVIDKRGSAWGGNPPQNTAQYAADRYGHPYAQVGTYGSLEVVRKIS
;
A
#
# COMPACT_ATOMS: atom_id res chain seq x y z
N ALA A 1 -9.20 5.01 -12.30
CA ALA A 1 -7.83 5.25 -11.83
C ALA A 1 -7.47 4.48 -10.56
N TYR A 2 -8.43 3.79 -9.89
CA TYR A 2 -8.19 3.05 -8.63
C TYR A 2 -7.57 1.66 -8.80
N TRP A 3 -7.33 1.22 -10.02
CA TRP A 3 -6.83 -0.13 -10.36
C TRP A 3 -5.38 -0.16 -10.84
N LEU A 4 -4.64 0.91 -10.66
CA LEU A 4 -3.21 0.91 -10.96
C LEU A 4 -2.47 0.09 -9.90
N SER A 5 -1.58 -0.78 -10.33
CA SER A 5 -0.75 -1.66 -9.50
C SER A 5 0.11 -0.93 -8.46
N THR A 6 0.26 0.39 -8.63
CA THR A 6 1.00 1.27 -7.73
C THR A 6 0.24 1.66 -6.45
N TRP A 7 -1.04 1.30 -6.34
CA TRP A 7 -1.82 1.64 -5.15
C TRP A 7 -1.65 0.59 -4.05
N HIS A 8 -1.48 1.05 -2.83
CA HIS A 8 -1.28 0.22 -1.63
C HIS A 8 -2.41 -0.82 -1.39
N TYR A 9 -3.58 -0.63 -1.99
CA TYR A 9 -4.67 -1.62 -1.97
C TYR A 9 -4.27 -2.94 -2.64
N SER A 10 -3.39 -2.90 -3.63
CA SER A 10 -2.87 -4.11 -4.28
C SER A 10 -2.05 -4.96 -3.31
N LEU A 11 -1.34 -4.34 -2.37
CA LEU A 11 -0.56 -5.02 -1.34
C LEU A 11 -1.43 -5.85 -0.37
N VAL A 12 -2.66 -5.40 -0.10
CA VAL A 12 -3.61 -6.13 0.77
C VAL A 12 -4.35 -7.21 -0.02
N LEU A 13 -4.70 -6.93 -1.28
CA LEU A 13 -5.46 -7.87 -2.10
C LEU A 13 -4.60 -9.04 -2.61
N MET A 14 -3.31 -8.83 -2.84
CA MET A 14 -2.41 -9.89 -3.35
C MET A 14 -2.28 -11.09 -2.40
N PRO A 15 -2.04 -10.93 -1.09
CA PRO A 15 -2.02 -12.05 -0.16
C PRO A 15 -3.35 -12.80 -0.10
N VAL A 16 -4.48 -12.08 -0.14
CA VAL A 16 -5.82 -12.68 -0.12
C VAL A 16 -6.07 -13.49 -1.38
N ALA A 17 -5.75 -12.93 -2.55
CA ALA A 17 -5.88 -13.62 -3.83
C ALA A 17 -4.95 -14.85 -3.90
N PHE A 18 -3.74 -14.74 -3.38
CA PHE A 18 -2.77 -15.85 -3.30
C PHE A 18 -3.27 -16.98 -2.39
N LEU A 19 -3.78 -16.66 -1.22
CA LEU A 19 -4.33 -17.66 -0.29
C LEU A 19 -5.56 -18.35 -0.89
N ALA A 20 -6.46 -17.60 -1.52
CA ALA A 20 -7.63 -18.16 -2.22
C ALA A 20 -7.22 -19.09 -3.36
N LEU A 21 -6.21 -18.71 -4.15
CA LEU A 21 -5.67 -19.55 -5.22
C LEU A 21 -5.03 -20.82 -4.65
N LEU A 22 -4.27 -20.69 -3.57
CA LEU A 22 -3.62 -21.82 -2.89
C LEU A 22 -4.66 -22.80 -2.35
N GLU A 23 -5.75 -22.30 -1.78
CA GLU A 23 -6.88 -23.10 -1.32
C GLU A 23 -7.55 -23.85 -2.48
N VAL A 24 -7.81 -23.18 -3.61
CA VAL A 24 -8.36 -23.83 -4.82
C VAL A 24 -7.42 -24.94 -5.32
N ILE A 25 -6.11 -24.67 -5.37
CA ILE A 25 -5.12 -25.67 -5.82
C ILE A 25 -5.08 -26.87 -4.85
N LEU A 26 -5.11 -26.64 -3.55
CA LEU A 26 -5.13 -27.70 -2.54
C LEU A 26 -6.43 -28.53 -2.64
N ASN A 27 -7.56 -27.89 -2.80
CA ASN A 27 -8.85 -28.58 -2.97
C ASN A 27 -8.87 -29.41 -4.26
N LEU A 28 -8.35 -28.88 -5.34
CA LEU A 28 -8.18 -29.62 -6.60
C LEU A 28 -7.22 -30.80 -6.44
N ARG A 29 -6.14 -30.67 -5.69
CA ARG A 29 -5.11 -31.68 -5.55
C ARG A 29 -5.51 -32.80 -4.59
N TYR A 30 -6.18 -32.48 -3.48
CA TYR A 30 -6.46 -33.42 -2.40
C TYR A 30 -7.93 -33.88 -2.36
N GLY A 31 -8.80 -33.40 -3.24
CA GLY A 31 -10.20 -33.83 -3.35
C GLY A 31 -11.06 -33.47 -2.14
N LYS A 32 -10.55 -32.71 -1.21
CA LYS A 32 -11.35 -32.20 -0.08
C LYS A 32 -12.13 -30.98 -0.54
N VAL A 33 -13.38 -31.19 -0.89
CA VAL A 33 -14.36 -30.10 -0.85
C VAL A 33 -14.40 -29.68 0.62
N LEU A 34 -14.08 -28.43 0.91
CA LEU A 34 -14.37 -27.86 2.23
C LEU A 34 -15.85 -28.03 2.44
N ALA A 35 -16.21 -28.96 3.33
CA ALA A 35 -17.58 -29.09 3.79
C ALA A 35 -17.96 -27.72 4.34
N HIS A 36 -18.95 -27.07 3.74
CA HIS A 36 -19.59 -25.93 4.36
C HIS A 36 -19.94 -26.32 5.81
N PRO A 37 -19.65 -25.47 6.81
CA PRO A 37 -20.10 -25.74 8.16
C PRO A 37 -21.62 -25.94 8.07
N LYS A 38 -22.03 -27.16 8.38
CA LYS A 38 -23.45 -27.54 8.44
C LYS A 38 -24.07 -26.57 9.44
N PRO A 39 -25.15 -25.84 9.10
CA PRO A 39 -25.87 -25.06 10.08
C PRO A 39 -26.31 -26.02 11.19
N LEU A 40 -26.08 -25.60 12.43
CA LEU A 40 -26.60 -26.31 13.60
C LEU A 40 -28.11 -26.38 13.45
N ALA A 41 -28.61 -27.49 12.97
CA ALA A 41 -30.03 -27.85 12.98
C ALA A 41 -30.16 -29.11 13.79
N GLU A 42 -31.03 -28.99 14.72
CA GLU A 42 -31.59 -29.86 15.73
C GLU A 42 -31.71 -31.34 15.35
N ASP A 43 -31.58 -32.13 16.35
CA ASP A 43 -31.69 -33.57 16.45
C ASP A 43 -32.84 -34.17 15.62
N GLU A 44 -32.52 -35.02 14.65
CA GLU A 44 -33.40 -36.15 14.28
C GLU A 44 -32.51 -37.34 13.93
N GLU A 45 -32.57 -38.34 14.78
CA GLU A 45 -32.07 -39.70 14.58
C GLU A 45 -32.73 -40.31 13.32
N SER A 46 -31.89 -40.68 12.33
CA SER A 46 -32.25 -41.75 11.41
C SER A 46 -31.00 -42.52 11.04
N GLU A 47 -30.92 -43.71 11.59
CA GLU A 47 -30.09 -44.81 11.11
C GLU A 47 -30.45 -45.09 9.66
N ASP A 48 -29.49 -44.97 8.73
CA ASP A 48 -29.47 -45.76 7.49
C ASP A 48 -28.04 -45.79 6.90
N GLU A 49 -27.69 -46.97 6.43
CA GLU A 49 -26.40 -47.49 6.02
C GLU A 49 -25.62 -46.63 5.01
N PRO A 50 -24.26 -46.69 5.02
CA PRO A 50 -23.43 -46.04 4.02
C PRO A 50 -23.41 -46.84 2.72
N ALA A 51 -24.06 -46.35 1.69
CA ALA A 51 -23.80 -46.80 0.33
C ALA A 51 -22.38 -46.31 -0.10
N GLU A 52 -21.40 -47.19 0.01
CA GLU A 52 -20.12 -47.07 -0.64
C GLU A 52 -20.31 -47.13 -2.17
N THR A 53 -20.61 -46.01 -2.79
CA THR A 53 -20.39 -45.81 -4.22
C THR A 53 -19.06 -45.06 -4.39
N GLY A 54 -17.99 -45.80 -4.20
CA GLY A 54 -16.63 -45.34 -4.58
C GLY A 54 -16.51 -45.24 -6.11
N ASP A 55 -17.00 -44.13 -6.63
CA ASP A 55 -16.75 -43.76 -8.01
C ASP A 55 -15.26 -43.35 -8.10
N LYS A 56 -14.41 -44.30 -8.54
CA LYS A 56 -12.98 -44.04 -8.79
C LYS A 56 -12.90 -42.99 -9.88
N PRO A 57 -12.29 -41.82 -9.63
CA PRO A 57 -12.18 -40.78 -10.64
C PRO A 57 -11.50 -41.34 -11.88
N ILE A 58 -12.11 -41.13 -13.01
CA ILE A 58 -11.62 -41.61 -14.32
C ILE A 58 -10.22 -41.00 -14.49
N GLY A 59 -9.22 -41.82 -14.79
CA GLY A 59 -7.79 -41.44 -14.75
C GLY A 59 -7.40 -40.19 -15.53
N TRP A 60 -8.19 -39.82 -16.57
CA TRP A 60 -7.95 -38.59 -17.33
C TRP A 60 -8.35 -37.34 -16.50
N VAL A 61 -9.35 -37.42 -15.64
CA VAL A 61 -9.79 -36.33 -14.74
C VAL A 61 -8.70 -36.02 -13.72
N GLU A 62 -8.05 -37.05 -13.16
CA GLU A 62 -6.96 -36.90 -12.23
C GLU A 62 -5.72 -36.26 -12.90
N ASN A 63 -5.41 -36.68 -14.12
CA ASN A 63 -4.32 -36.09 -14.92
C ASN A 63 -4.60 -34.64 -15.28
N LEU A 64 -5.85 -34.33 -15.66
CA LEU A 64 -6.26 -32.94 -15.94
C LEU A 64 -6.14 -32.08 -14.69
N ARG A 65 -6.59 -32.55 -13.57
CA ARG A 65 -6.56 -31.89 -12.26
C ARG A 65 -5.11 -31.58 -11.82
N GLN A 66 -4.21 -32.53 -11.98
CA GLN A 66 -2.78 -32.32 -11.68
C GLN A 66 -2.13 -31.31 -12.64
N SER A 67 -2.49 -31.37 -13.92
CA SER A 67 -1.96 -30.45 -14.94
C SER A 67 -2.47 -29.02 -14.71
N VAL A 68 -3.74 -28.82 -14.43
CA VAL A 68 -4.34 -27.52 -14.11
C VAL A 68 -3.70 -26.92 -12.86
N SER A 69 -3.50 -27.73 -11.81
CA SER A 69 -2.84 -27.26 -10.58
C SER A 69 -1.41 -26.79 -10.83
N ARG A 70 -0.64 -27.50 -11.66
CA ARG A 70 0.74 -27.10 -12.01
C ARG A 70 0.77 -25.82 -12.84
N VAL A 71 -0.11 -25.71 -13.83
CA VAL A 71 -0.22 -24.50 -14.67
C VAL A 71 -0.67 -23.30 -13.84
N ALA A 72 -1.66 -23.45 -12.96
CA ALA A 72 -2.13 -22.38 -12.08
C ALA A 72 -1.01 -21.89 -11.16
N LEU A 73 -0.20 -22.80 -10.62
CA LEU A 73 0.94 -22.45 -9.78
C LEU A 73 2.03 -21.70 -10.57
N LEU A 74 2.34 -22.12 -11.78
CA LEU A 74 3.28 -21.43 -12.66
C LEU A 74 2.77 -20.04 -13.03
N VAL A 75 1.50 -19.91 -13.42
CA VAL A 75 0.90 -18.64 -13.82
C VAL A 75 0.85 -17.65 -12.64
N SER A 76 0.69 -18.12 -11.39
CA SER A 76 0.69 -17.24 -10.23
C SER A 76 2.10 -16.82 -9.79
N VAL A 77 3.12 -17.65 -10.01
CA VAL A 77 4.50 -17.36 -9.60
C VAL A 77 5.25 -16.51 -10.62
N ILE A 78 5.02 -16.73 -11.93
CA ILE A 78 5.71 -15.99 -12.99
C ILE A 78 5.61 -14.47 -12.82
N PRO A 79 4.44 -13.85 -12.58
CA PRO A 79 4.35 -12.41 -12.42
C PRO A 79 5.07 -11.87 -11.17
N THR A 80 5.26 -12.72 -10.14
CA THR A 80 5.95 -12.32 -8.91
C THR A 80 7.47 -12.43 -9.03
N VAL A 81 7.97 -13.27 -9.93
CA VAL A 81 9.41 -13.53 -10.09
C VAL A 81 10.00 -12.77 -11.28
N THR A 82 9.20 -12.39 -12.28
CA THR A 82 9.69 -11.58 -13.40
C THR A 82 9.76 -10.12 -12.97
N PRO A 83 10.97 -9.55 -12.79
CA PRO A 83 11.12 -8.14 -12.44
C PRO A 83 10.72 -7.28 -13.63
N THR A 84 9.49 -6.83 -13.69
CA THR A 84 9.13 -5.70 -14.54
C THR A 84 9.50 -4.42 -13.79
N SER A 85 10.00 -3.41 -14.52
CA SER A 85 10.47 -2.12 -13.95
C SER A 85 9.43 -1.43 -13.05
N ASP A 86 8.16 -1.80 -13.19
CA ASP A 86 7.04 -1.18 -12.50
C ASP A 86 6.60 -1.95 -11.24
N GLN A 87 7.27 -3.05 -10.90
CA GLN A 87 6.96 -3.82 -9.70
C GLN A 87 7.75 -3.28 -8.49
N PRO A 88 7.11 -3.13 -7.32
CA PRO A 88 7.78 -2.67 -6.10
C PRO A 88 9.00 -3.50 -5.73
N LEU A 89 8.99 -4.81 -6.01
CA LEU A 89 10.11 -5.71 -5.77
C LEU A 89 11.31 -5.46 -6.70
N ALA A 90 11.10 -4.85 -7.87
CA ALA A 90 12.20 -4.49 -8.77
C ALA A 90 13.12 -3.43 -8.13
N ASP A 91 12.60 -2.63 -7.20
CA ASP A 91 13.39 -1.65 -6.46
C ASP A 91 14.44 -2.29 -5.56
N LEU A 92 14.19 -3.52 -5.07
CA LEU A 92 15.16 -4.28 -4.27
C LEU A 92 16.43 -4.64 -5.05
N THR A 93 16.36 -4.69 -6.38
CA THR A 93 17.50 -4.99 -7.25
C THR A 93 18.31 -3.75 -7.63
N LYS A 94 17.77 -2.56 -7.36
CA LYS A 94 18.47 -1.31 -7.68
C LYS A 94 19.69 -1.14 -6.80
N SER A 95 20.78 -0.65 -7.39
CA SER A 95 22.04 -0.40 -6.67
C SER A 95 21.88 0.61 -5.52
N SER A 96 20.93 1.53 -5.63
CA SER A 96 20.59 2.47 -4.56
C SER A 96 20.03 1.75 -3.32
N PHE A 97 19.22 0.72 -3.51
CA PHE A 97 18.68 -0.09 -2.41
C PHE A 97 19.75 -1.01 -1.80
N THR A 98 20.49 -1.75 -2.66
CA THR A 98 21.48 -2.73 -2.21
C THR A 98 22.72 -2.09 -1.57
N ASN A 99 23.10 -0.90 -2.03
CA ASN A 99 24.28 -0.18 -1.51
C ASN A 99 23.92 0.82 -0.39
N ASN A 100 22.67 0.84 0.06
CA ASN A 100 22.17 1.78 1.08
C ASN A 100 22.53 3.25 0.78
N ARG A 101 22.58 3.62 -0.50
CA ARG A 101 22.83 4.99 -0.94
C ARG A 101 21.52 5.72 -1.11
N LEU A 102 21.34 6.75 -0.31
CA LEU A 102 20.20 7.66 -0.45
C LEU A 102 20.22 8.33 -1.82
N THR A 103 19.08 8.38 -2.48
CA THR A 103 18.91 9.20 -3.68
C THR A 103 18.91 10.68 -3.31
N ALA A 104 19.16 11.56 -4.27
CA ALA A 104 19.07 13.00 -4.04
C ALA A 104 17.68 13.42 -3.51
N SER A 105 16.63 12.75 -3.95
CA SER A 105 15.26 12.99 -3.48
C SER A 105 15.09 12.61 -2.00
N GLU A 106 15.65 11.48 -1.59
CA GLU A 106 15.60 11.03 -0.18
C GLU A 106 16.42 11.93 0.72
N THR A 107 17.60 12.36 0.26
CA THR A 107 18.44 13.31 0.98
C THR A 107 17.72 14.64 1.20
N ASN A 108 17.11 15.20 0.16
CA ASN A 108 16.33 16.42 0.24
C ASN A 108 15.16 16.29 1.21
N ARG A 109 14.51 15.13 1.23
CA ARG A 109 13.38 14.85 2.12
C ARG A 109 13.82 14.79 3.59
N ILE A 110 14.95 14.14 3.87
CA ILE A 110 15.56 14.11 5.20
C ILE A 110 15.86 15.53 5.67
N GLN A 111 16.51 16.34 4.83
CA GLN A 111 16.84 17.72 5.16
C GLN A 111 15.59 18.58 5.42
N ALA A 112 14.54 18.40 4.63
CA ALA A 112 13.26 19.10 4.85
C ALA A 112 12.62 18.72 6.19
N VAL A 113 12.67 17.44 6.57
CA VAL A 113 12.16 16.95 7.87
C VAL A 113 13.00 17.49 9.03
N GLU A 114 14.32 17.52 8.89
CA GLU A 114 15.25 18.06 9.90
C GLU A 114 15.09 19.57 10.09
N ALA A 115 14.67 20.28 9.05
CA ALA A 115 14.40 21.74 9.16
C ALA A 115 13.16 22.07 9.99
N VAL A 116 12.32 21.09 10.30
CA VAL A 116 11.16 21.23 11.19
C VAL A 116 11.55 20.74 12.58
N PRO A 117 11.55 21.59 13.63
CA PRO A 117 11.88 21.18 14.99
C PRO A 117 10.98 20.07 15.54
N GLN A 118 11.38 19.46 16.65
CA GLN A 118 10.52 18.59 17.45
C GLN A 118 9.54 19.44 18.27
N ASP A 119 8.49 18.81 18.76
CA ASP A 119 7.47 19.41 19.66
C ASP A 119 6.71 20.60 19.06
N VAL A 120 6.66 20.71 17.73
CA VAL A 120 5.88 21.72 17.02
C VAL A 120 4.71 21.11 16.25
N SER A 121 3.75 21.96 15.88
CA SER A 121 2.69 21.60 14.96
C SER A 121 3.12 21.81 13.51
N VAL A 122 2.82 20.85 12.63
CA VAL A 122 3.19 20.91 11.22
C VAL A 122 2.08 20.38 10.33
N ALA A 123 1.74 21.14 9.28
CA ALA A 123 0.87 20.62 8.22
C ALA A 123 1.72 20.18 7.01
N ALA A 124 1.39 19.03 6.44
CA ALA A 124 2.11 18.50 5.30
C ALA A 124 1.17 17.81 4.30
N ASP A 125 1.65 17.66 3.08
CA ASP A 125 1.00 16.80 2.09
C ASP A 125 1.29 15.31 2.39
N LEU A 126 0.55 14.41 1.73
CA LEU A 126 0.64 12.97 1.98
C LEU A 126 2.04 12.39 1.69
N SER A 127 2.83 13.06 0.85
CA SER A 127 4.15 12.54 0.45
C SER A 127 5.19 12.64 1.57
N THR A 128 5.00 13.58 2.51
CA THR A 128 5.95 13.86 3.59
C THR A 128 5.37 13.62 4.98
N LEU A 129 4.05 13.49 5.08
CA LEU A 129 3.33 13.43 6.35
C LEU A 129 3.86 12.36 7.31
N THR A 130 4.08 11.15 6.82
CA THR A 130 4.51 10.01 7.66
C THR A 130 5.89 10.20 8.28
N GLN A 131 6.77 10.94 7.62
CA GLN A 131 8.15 11.19 8.09
C GLN A 131 8.21 12.29 9.16
N LEU A 132 7.17 13.12 9.23
CA LEU A 132 7.04 14.19 10.22
C LEU A 132 6.40 13.74 11.53
N ILE A 133 5.68 12.60 11.53
CA ILE A 133 4.96 12.10 12.72
C ILE A 133 5.85 11.94 13.97
N PRO A 134 7.09 11.41 13.88
CA PRO A 134 7.90 11.26 15.08
C PRO A 134 8.20 12.61 15.74
N GLY A 135 7.70 12.80 16.96
CA GLY A 135 7.96 13.95 17.81
C GLY A 135 7.28 15.25 17.39
N ARG A 136 6.23 15.22 16.55
CA ARG A 136 5.50 16.42 16.11
C ARG A 136 4.00 16.17 16.08
N THR A 137 3.21 17.24 16.18
CA THR A 137 1.76 17.18 15.92
C THR A 137 1.54 17.45 14.44
N VAL A 138 1.13 16.40 13.69
CA VAL A 138 1.06 16.46 12.22
C VAL A 138 -0.37 16.54 11.74
N TYR A 139 -0.65 17.52 10.87
CA TYR A 139 -1.93 17.71 10.19
C TYR A 139 -1.79 17.42 8.70
N TRP A 140 -2.82 16.86 8.12
CA TRP A 140 -2.88 16.73 6.68
C TRP A 140 -3.40 18.02 6.04
N ILE A 141 -2.60 18.62 5.18
CA ILE A 141 -2.93 19.89 4.52
C ILE A 141 -4.22 19.84 3.69
N GLY A 142 -4.67 18.66 3.28
CA GLY A 142 -5.94 18.47 2.57
C GLY A 142 -7.18 18.52 3.47
N HIS A 143 -7.03 18.44 4.79
CA HIS A 143 -8.16 18.48 5.72
C HIS A 143 -8.52 19.93 6.09
N ALA A 144 -9.82 20.22 6.16
CA ALA A 144 -10.31 21.53 6.53
C ALA A 144 -10.57 21.60 8.06
N GLY A 145 -10.42 22.80 8.65
CA GLY A 145 -10.75 23.04 10.06
C GLY A 145 -9.61 22.76 11.04
N GLU A 146 -8.42 22.43 10.55
CA GLU A 146 -7.25 22.29 11.41
C GLU A 146 -6.75 23.65 11.93
N PRO A 147 -6.18 23.71 13.14
CA PRO A 147 -5.57 24.93 13.66
C PRO A 147 -4.37 25.35 12.80
N ALA A 148 -4.05 26.64 12.81
CA ALA A 148 -2.90 27.17 12.09
C ALA A 148 -1.60 26.55 12.63
N PRO A 149 -0.89 25.70 11.85
CA PRO A 149 0.31 25.01 12.31
C PRO A 149 1.51 25.97 12.41
N ASP A 150 2.51 25.60 13.20
CA ASP A 150 3.76 26.36 13.30
C ASP A 150 4.59 26.26 12.02
N TYR A 151 4.51 25.10 11.33
CA TYR A 151 5.22 24.84 10.08
C TYR A 151 4.28 24.27 9.02
N VAL A 152 4.59 24.53 7.76
CA VAL A 152 3.93 23.89 6.61
C VAL A 152 5.02 23.36 5.67
N VAL A 153 4.85 22.10 5.25
CA VAL A 153 5.77 21.40 4.34
C VAL A 153 5.00 20.95 3.12
N ILE A 154 5.43 21.40 1.95
CA ILE A 154 4.80 21.05 0.67
C ILE A 154 5.84 20.44 -0.28
N ASP A 155 5.53 19.23 -0.81
CA ASP A 155 6.25 18.66 -1.94
C ASP A 155 5.55 19.08 -3.25
N LYS A 156 6.17 19.99 -4.01
CA LYS A 156 5.62 20.48 -5.28
C LYS A 156 5.50 19.39 -6.35
N ARG A 157 6.15 18.23 -6.18
CA ARG A 157 5.98 17.05 -7.04
C ARG A 157 4.94 16.07 -6.49
N GLY A 158 4.36 16.36 -5.33
CA GLY A 158 3.35 15.51 -4.71
C GLY A 158 2.15 15.29 -5.63
N SER A 159 1.70 14.04 -5.76
CA SER A 159 0.55 13.67 -6.60
C SER A 159 -0.76 14.32 -6.16
N ALA A 160 -0.86 14.71 -4.89
CA ALA A 160 -2.03 15.37 -4.32
C ALA A 160 -2.36 16.73 -4.99
N TRP A 161 -1.37 17.36 -5.64
CA TRP A 161 -1.54 18.65 -6.30
C TRP A 161 -2.08 18.54 -7.74
N GLY A 162 -2.20 17.31 -8.28
CA GLY A 162 -2.69 17.11 -9.65
C GLY A 162 -1.87 17.84 -10.74
N GLY A 163 -0.59 18.11 -10.48
CA GLY A 163 0.29 18.86 -11.38
C GLY A 163 0.22 20.38 -11.21
N ASN A 164 -0.60 20.89 -10.29
CA ASN A 164 -0.74 22.34 -10.05
C ASN A 164 -0.43 22.71 -8.57
N PRO A 165 0.82 22.55 -8.13
CA PRO A 165 1.23 22.93 -6.79
C PRO A 165 1.23 24.46 -6.62
N PRO A 166 1.10 24.97 -5.37
CA PRO A 166 1.17 26.39 -5.11
C PRO A 166 2.54 26.97 -5.53
N GLN A 167 2.52 28.07 -6.25
CA GLN A 167 3.75 28.73 -6.69
C GLN A 167 4.55 29.28 -5.51
N ASN A 168 3.86 29.88 -4.54
CA ASN A 168 4.43 30.41 -3.30
C ASN A 168 3.81 29.72 -2.10
N THR A 169 4.58 28.86 -1.44
CA THR A 169 4.12 28.07 -0.29
C THR A 169 3.79 28.94 0.93
N ALA A 170 4.54 30.02 1.15
CA ALA A 170 4.27 30.94 2.25
C ALA A 170 2.93 31.68 2.06
N GLN A 171 2.67 32.16 0.83
CA GLN A 171 1.39 32.79 0.51
C GLN A 171 0.23 31.79 0.62
N TYR A 172 0.40 30.59 0.09
CA TYR A 172 -0.61 29.53 0.21
C TYR A 172 -0.95 29.23 1.68
N ALA A 173 0.07 29.12 2.55
CA ALA A 173 -0.12 28.86 3.97
C ALA A 173 -0.82 30.05 4.65
N ALA A 174 -0.45 31.28 4.30
CA ALA A 174 -1.08 32.48 4.83
C ALA A 174 -2.56 32.58 4.45
N ASP A 175 -2.89 32.34 3.20
CA ASP A 175 -4.28 32.38 2.69
C ASP A 175 -5.13 31.27 3.34
N ARG A 176 -4.53 30.11 3.58
CA ARG A 176 -5.23 28.96 4.15
C ARG A 176 -5.50 29.09 5.64
N TYR A 177 -4.53 29.57 6.40
CA TYR A 177 -4.56 29.54 7.87
C TYR A 177 -4.80 30.93 8.49
N GLY A 178 -4.84 32.00 7.69
CA GLY A 178 -5.09 33.35 8.16
C GLY A 178 -3.96 33.98 9.00
N HIS A 179 -2.74 33.42 8.90
CA HIS A 179 -1.55 33.90 9.59
C HIS A 179 -0.39 34.08 8.58
N PRO A 180 0.51 35.04 8.81
CA PRO A 180 1.68 35.19 7.95
C PRO A 180 2.67 34.02 8.15
N TYR A 181 3.27 33.58 7.03
CA TYR A 181 4.31 32.55 7.02
C TYR A 181 5.54 33.07 6.28
N ALA A 182 6.71 32.64 6.72
CA ALA A 182 7.99 32.91 6.05
C ALA A 182 8.64 31.61 5.61
N GLN A 183 9.36 31.66 4.50
CA GLN A 183 10.13 30.54 3.98
C GLN A 183 11.32 30.22 4.91
N VAL A 184 11.45 28.95 5.27
CA VAL A 184 12.60 28.43 6.03
C VAL A 184 13.65 27.88 5.07
N GLY A 185 13.21 27.11 4.06
CA GLY A 185 14.12 26.53 3.07
C GLY A 185 13.38 25.81 1.94
N THR A 186 14.17 25.52 0.90
CA THR A 186 13.77 24.70 -0.24
C THR A 186 14.76 23.53 -0.37
N TYR A 187 14.22 22.32 -0.41
CA TYR A 187 14.98 21.07 -0.46
C TYR A 187 14.51 20.26 -1.67
N GLY A 188 15.09 20.52 -2.82
CA GLY A 188 14.63 19.96 -4.09
C GLY A 188 13.21 20.42 -4.44
N SER A 189 12.24 19.51 -4.41
CA SER A 189 10.81 19.85 -4.63
C SER A 189 10.05 20.22 -3.35
N LEU A 190 10.68 20.07 -2.17
CA LEU A 190 10.05 20.36 -0.89
C LEU A 190 10.33 21.81 -0.46
N GLU A 191 9.29 22.49 -0.05
CA GLU A 191 9.38 23.81 0.57
C GLU A 191 8.86 23.76 1.99
N VAL A 192 9.63 24.35 2.90
CA VAL A 192 9.31 24.46 4.33
C VAL A 192 9.09 25.93 4.64
N VAL A 193 7.93 26.23 5.25
CA VAL A 193 7.60 27.57 5.74
C VAL A 193 7.22 27.54 7.20
N ARG A 194 7.45 28.63 7.91
CA ARG A 194 7.16 28.79 9.35
C ARG A 194 6.23 29.95 9.58
N LYS A 195 5.28 29.76 10.51
CA LYS A 195 4.41 30.84 10.97
C LYS A 195 5.22 31.96 11.62
N ILE A 196 4.92 33.21 11.26
CA ILE A 196 5.49 34.41 11.86
C ILE A 196 4.50 34.86 12.95
N SER A 197 5.03 35.17 14.13
CA SER A 197 4.28 35.78 15.24
C SER A 197 4.02 37.24 14.94
#